data_d931dc6444f05f508509997b47ed952c
#
_entry.id   d931dc6444f05f508509997b47ed952c
#
_cell.length_a   1.000
_cell.length_b   1.000
_cell.length_c   1.000
_cell.angle_alpha   90.00
_cell.angle_beta   90.00
_cell.angle_gamma   90.00
#
_symmetry.space_group_name_H-M   'P 1'
#
loop_
_entity.id
_entity.type
_entity.pdbx_description
1 polymer ?
#
loop_
_entity_poly.entity_id
_entity_poly.type
_entity_poly.pdbx_seq_one_letter_code
_entity_poly.pdbx_strand_id
1 'polypeptide(L)'
;MKRNFTLLLWLCSIMFQARAQEILTLEDALKTTLSNNFNILLAKNDNNIDIEYTSLGSAGMLPAVTGTFSRSNSVQNSRQVRADGQVQQVSNAKNDNMSYGVNLNWTIFDGLGMFARRDRFKEIQRQGEAEIRYEVITQLSEVMATYYNLVQQKRLINALDTTITLSQYRVTLAENRLQIGKGSKLDLLNAKVDLNTDQTNLLRQLESFKNTKTYLNQLMTRDLSLNFDVEDEMKLDTDLKLGNLIEIADQQNPQIQLAIINNRVAELNLKTVKAERYPKIGLNSGYNWNESHSSLGFSTENKNRGLTYGVSASFNIFNGFLQNRNERIAKFQIKSAEIQIKQQKQDIQAQVRTLFQTYITNIELANVERQNEELAKENLNITMDKFRIGTITTLEVRTAQLNYINAMTRSYTAQYDAKVSEIRLKELTGETY
;
A
#
# COMPACT_ATOMS: atom_id res chain seq x y z
N MET A 1 52.54 -33.98 15.01
CA MET A 1 52.33 -32.59 15.51
C MET A 1 51.74 -31.60 14.47
N LYS A 2 51.95 -31.72 13.16
CA LYS A 2 51.42 -30.78 12.14
C LYS A 2 49.90 -30.91 11.92
N ARG A 3 49.25 -32.06 12.17
CA ARG A 3 47.81 -32.30 11.91
C ARG A 3 46.88 -31.74 12.98
N ASN A 4 47.38 -31.50 14.19
CA ASN A 4 46.58 -30.92 15.28
C ASN A 4 46.63 -29.34 15.25
N PHE A 5 47.61 -28.75 14.57
CA PHE A 5 47.75 -27.32 14.47
C PHE A 5 46.79 -26.73 13.42
N THR A 6 46.51 -27.46 12.35
CA THR A 6 45.54 -27.06 11.32
C THR A 6 44.10 -27.17 11.83
N LEU A 7 43.76 -28.10 12.72
CA LEU A 7 42.46 -28.21 13.36
C LEU A 7 42.20 -27.05 14.35
N LEU A 8 43.24 -26.61 15.06
CA LEU A 8 43.13 -25.47 15.99
C LEU A 8 42.94 -24.14 15.25
N LEU A 9 43.59 -23.97 14.08
CA LEU A 9 43.37 -22.78 13.21
C LEU A 9 41.98 -22.75 12.59
N TRP A 10 41.42 -23.92 12.28
CA TRP A 10 40.05 -24.03 11.76
C TRP A 10 39.00 -23.76 12.84
N LEU A 11 39.26 -24.17 14.08
CA LEU A 11 38.37 -23.87 15.23
C LEU A 11 38.41 -22.38 15.62
N CYS A 12 39.56 -21.69 15.48
CA CYS A 12 39.68 -20.26 15.72
C CYS A 12 38.96 -19.41 14.66
N SER A 13 38.88 -19.87 13.41
CA SER A 13 38.19 -19.11 12.35
C SER A 13 36.64 -19.18 12.47
N ILE A 14 36.11 -20.12 13.22
CA ILE A 14 34.64 -20.24 13.47
C ILE A 14 34.19 -19.33 14.64
N MET A 15 35.06 -18.91 15.53
CA MET A 15 34.76 -18.06 16.68
C MET A 15 34.71 -16.55 16.41
N PHE A 16 35.07 -16.05 15.23
CA PHE A 16 35.03 -14.64 14.89
C PHE A 16 33.90 -14.21 13.97
N GLN A 17 32.75 -14.86 14.05
CA GLN A 17 31.49 -14.23 13.68
C GLN A 17 30.84 -13.55 14.90
N ALA A 18 31.57 -12.67 15.56
CA ALA A 18 30.92 -11.61 16.30
C ALA A 18 30.15 -10.79 15.25
N ARG A 19 28.88 -11.11 15.05
CA ARG A 19 27.96 -10.21 14.31
C ARG A 19 27.97 -8.90 15.10
N ALA A 20 28.78 -7.94 14.67
CA ALA A 20 28.55 -6.56 15.05
C ALA A 20 27.07 -6.31 14.78
N GLN A 21 26.35 -5.83 15.76
CA GLN A 21 24.93 -5.52 15.62
C GLN A 21 24.84 -4.51 14.48
N GLU A 22 24.20 -4.89 13.37
CA GLU A 22 24.07 -4.06 12.17
C GLU A 22 23.34 -2.77 12.57
N ILE A 23 23.97 -1.63 12.33
CA ILE A 23 23.31 -0.34 12.52
C ILE A 23 22.50 -0.09 11.23
N LEU A 24 21.19 -0.10 11.35
CA LEU A 24 20.29 0.22 10.26
C LEU A 24 20.18 1.74 10.15
N THR A 25 20.63 2.31 9.04
CA THR A 25 20.40 3.73 8.75
C THR A 25 18.98 3.94 8.20
N LEU A 26 18.47 5.17 8.30
CA LEU A 26 17.16 5.51 7.71
C LEU A 26 17.21 5.30 6.18
N GLU A 27 18.30 5.70 5.52
CA GLU A 27 18.46 5.56 4.07
C GLU A 27 18.41 4.09 3.63
N ASP A 28 19.07 3.18 4.35
CA ASP A 28 19.03 1.75 4.05
C ASP A 28 17.64 1.15 4.27
N ALA A 29 16.92 1.60 5.31
CA ALA A 29 15.54 1.19 5.56
C ALA A 29 14.61 1.61 4.39
N LEU A 30 14.74 2.86 3.92
CA LEU A 30 13.94 3.37 2.80
C LEU A 30 14.29 2.65 1.49
N LYS A 31 15.56 2.43 1.16
CA LYS A 31 16.01 1.69 -0.03
C LYS A 31 15.48 0.25 -0.03
N THR A 32 15.57 -0.41 1.11
CA THR A 32 15.08 -1.79 1.26
C THR A 32 13.58 -1.86 1.06
N THR A 33 12.83 -0.90 1.61
CA THR A 33 11.38 -0.81 1.44
C THR A 33 11.00 -0.59 -0.02
N LEU A 34 11.65 0.34 -0.72
CA LEU A 34 11.37 0.61 -2.14
C LEU A 34 11.57 -0.61 -3.04
N SER A 35 12.52 -1.48 -2.69
CA SER A 35 12.83 -2.67 -3.50
C SER A 35 11.95 -3.87 -3.15
N ASN A 36 11.59 -4.05 -1.89
CA ASN A 36 11.06 -5.32 -1.39
C ASN A 36 9.62 -5.25 -0.88
N ASN A 37 9.10 -4.06 -0.52
CA ASN A 37 7.79 -3.93 0.11
C ASN A 37 6.69 -4.51 -0.78
N PHE A 38 5.88 -5.42 -0.23
CA PHE A 38 4.85 -6.12 -0.98
C PHE A 38 3.77 -5.21 -1.55
N ASN A 39 3.38 -4.15 -0.85
CA ASN A 39 2.35 -3.24 -1.34
C ASN A 39 2.86 -2.47 -2.57
N ILE A 40 4.12 -2.03 -2.55
CA ILE A 40 4.76 -1.39 -3.71
C ILE A 40 4.89 -2.36 -4.88
N LEU A 41 5.25 -3.62 -4.62
CA LEU A 41 5.37 -4.66 -5.65
C LEU A 41 3.99 -5.01 -6.24
N LEU A 42 2.94 -5.08 -5.42
CA LEU A 42 1.56 -5.30 -5.88
C LEU A 42 1.10 -4.14 -6.76
N ALA A 43 1.26 -2.89 -6.33
CA ALA A 43 0.90 -1.72 -7.14
C ALA A 43 1.64 -1.70 -8.49
N LYS A 44 2.93 -2.06 -8.51
CA LYS A 44 3.69 -2.21 -9.77
C LYS A 44 3.13 -3.31 -10.67
N ASN A 45 2.74 -4.45 -10.08
CA ASN A 45 2.15 -5.56 -10.85
C ASN A 45 0.79 -5.19 -11.41
N ASP A 46 -0.04 -4.48 -10.64
CA ASP A 46 -1.35 -4.00 -11.11
C ASP A 46 -1.20 -3.01 -12.27
N ASN A 47 -0.22 -2.10 -12.20
CA ASN A 47 0.10 -1.22 -13.33
C ASN A 47 0.61 -2.00 -14.55
N ASN A 48 1.35 -3.11 -14.38
CA ASN A 48 1.73 -3.96 -15.50
C ASN A 48 0.50 -4.59 -16.17
N ILE A 49 -0.53 -4.96 -15.41
CA ILE A 49 -1.81 -5.43 -15.96
C ILE A 49 -2.47 -4.31 -16.77
N ASP A 50 -2.46 -3.08 -16.28
CA ASP A 50 -3.01 -1.93 -17.01
C ASP A 50 -2.25 -1.64 -18.31
N ILE A 51 -0.93 -1.81 -18.31
CA ILE A 51 -0.09 -1.71 -19.50
C ILE A 51 -0.55 -2.72 -20.57
N GLU A 52 -0.80 -3.98 -20.20
CA GLU A 52 -1.29 -5.01 -21.13
C GLU A 52 -2.63 -4.64 -21.77
N TYR A 53 -3.51 -3.95 -21.03
CA TYR A 53 -4.78 -3.43 -21.57
C TYR A 53 -4.59 -2.32 -22.61
N THR A 54 -3.43 -1.66 -22.72
CA THR A 54 -3.18 -0.62 -23.74
C THR A 54 -2.95 -1.18 -25.15
N SER A 55 -2.91 -2.51 -25.30
CA SER A 55 -2.67 -3.20 -26.55
C SER A 55 -3.76 -2.90 -27.60
N LEU A 56 -3.40 -3.02 -28.87
CA LEU A 56 -4.34 -2.85 -29.98
C LEU A 56 -5.47 -3.89 -29.95
N GLY A 57 -5.16 -5.10 -29.45
CA GLY A 57 -6.13 -6.19 -29.29
C GLY A 57 -7.21 -5.83 -28.27
N SER A 58 -6.81 -5.33 -27.08
CA SER A 58 -7.74 -4.91 -26.02
C SER A 58 -8.63 -3.74 -26.46
N ALA A 59 -8.11 -2.86 -27.31
CA ALA A 59 -8.90 -1.77 -27.89
C ALA A 59 -9.89 -2.25 -28.98
N GLY A 60 -9.81 -3.51 -29.44
CA GLY A 60 -10.66 -4.07 -30.49
C GLY A 60 -10.24 -3.66 -31.91
N MET A 61 -8.97 -3.30 -32.10
CA MET A 61 -8.43 -2.89 -33.40
C MET A 61 -7.89 -4.05 -34.24
N LEU A 62 -7.61 -5.21 -33.61
CA LEU A 62 -7.06 -6.37 -34.28
C LEU A 62 -8.17 -7.37 -34.65
N PRO A 63 -7.95 -8.18 -35.73
CA PRO A 63 -8.86 -9.26 -36.09
C PRO A 63 -8.82 -10.38 -35.02
N ALA A 64 -9.96 -11.04 -34.84
CA ALA A 64 -10.07 -12.29 -34.10
C ALA A 64 -10.17 -13.45 -35.07
N VAL A 65 -9.34 -14.48 -34.91
CA VAL A 65 -9.39 -15.74 -35.66
C VAL A 65 -9.84 -16.83 -34.68
N THR A 66 -10.95 -17.49 -35.01
CA THR A 66 -11.56 -18.53 -34.20
C THR A 66 -11.72 -19.84 -34.94
N GLY A 67 -11.30 -20.96 -34.36
CA GLY A 67 -11.64 -22.29 -34.81
C GLY A 67 -12.98 -22.71 -34.20
N THR A 68 -13.87 -23.25 -35.03
CA THR A 68 -15.18 -23.73 -34.56
C THR A 68 -15.34 -25.19 -34.92
N PHE A 69 -15.95 -25.96 -34.03
CA PHE A 69 -16.41 -27.33 -34.28
C PHE A 69 -17.78 -27.49 -33.65
N SER A 70 -18.73 -27.99 -34.40
CA SER A 70 -20.06 -28.30 -33.91
C SER A 70 -20.54 -29.61 -34.52
N ARG A 71 -21.12 -30.49 -33.73
CA ARG A 71 -21.86 -31.65 -34.20
C ARG A 71 -23.19 -31.70 -33.46
N SER A 72 -24.27 -31.78 -34.23
CA SER A 72 -25.62 -31.86 -33.68
C SER A 72 -26.38 -33.04 -34.29
N ASN A 73 -26.95 -33.88 -33.43
CA ASN A 73 -27.80 -34.98 -33.81
C ASN A 73 -29.23 -34.66 -33.35
N SER A 74 -30.20 -34.82 -34.25
CA SER A 74 -31.59 -34.65 -33.91
C SER A 74 -32.41 -35.85 -34.46
N VAL A 75 -33.42 -36.24 -33.68
CA VAL A 75 -34.44 -37.24 -34.07
C VAL A 75 -35.80 -36.57 -33.98
N GLN A 76 -36.49 -36.51 -35.11
CA GLN A 76 -37.78 -35.79 -35.16
C GLN A 76 -38.80 -36.52 -36.03
N ASN A 77 -40.07 -36.38 -35.73
CA ASN A 77 -41.13 -36.79 -36.60
C ASN A 77 -41.44 -35.66 -37.56
N SER A 78 -41.42 -35.93 -38.85
CA SER A 78 -41.68 -34.91 -39.88
C SER A 78 -42.81 -35.34 -40.80
N ARG A 79 -43.67 -34.38 -41.12
CA ARG A 79 -44.69 -34.50 -42.17
C ARG A 79 -44.50 -33.33 -43.12
N GLN A 80 -44.11 -33.63 -44.33
CA GLN A 80 -43.94 -32.66 -45.43
C GLN A 80 -45.01 -32.87 -46.49
N VAL A 81 -45.60 -31.79 -46.95
CA VAL A 81 -46.51 -31.80 -48.11
C VAL A 81 -45.74 -31.09 -49.23
N ARG A 82 -45.50 -31.77 -50.31
CA ARG A 82 -44.84 -31.20 -51.50
C ARG A 82 -45.79 -30.32 -52.29
N ALA A 83 -45.24 -29.47 -53.18
CA ALA A 83 -46.03 -28.58 -54.02
C ALA A 83 -46.95 -29.31 -54.97
N ASP A 84 -46.68 -30.58 -55.32
CA ASP A 84 -47.53 -31.48 -56.10
C ASP A 84 -48.61 -32.21 -55.31
N GLY A 85 -48.77 -31.89 -54.00
CA GLY A 85 -49.72 -32.46 -53.07
C GLY A 85 -49.30 -33.81 -52.47
N GLN A 86 -48.12 -34.34 -52.78
CA GLN A 86 -47.65 -35.59 -52.16
C GLN A 86 -47.30 -35.36 -50.68
N VAL A 87 -47.77 -36.23 -49.81
CA VAL A 87 -47.48 -36.19 -48.38
C VAL A 87 -46.39 -37.21 -48.07
N GLN A 88 -45.26 -36.71 -47.59
CA GLN A 88 -44.18 -37.53 -47.03
C GLN A 88 -44.24 -37.46 -45.52
N GLN A 89 -44.43 -38.57 -44.85
CA GLN A 89 -44.43 -38.66 -43.37
C GLN A 89 -43.32 -39.62 -42.97
N VAL A 90 -42.39 -39.17 -42.14
CA VAL A 90 -41.28 -39.97 -41.62
C VAL A 90 -41.27 -39.81 -40.09
N SER A 91 -41.35 -40.95 -39.40
CA SER A 91 -41.24 -41.03 -37.96
C SER A 91 -39.77 -41.32 -37.59
N ASN A 92 -39.32 -40.70 -36.48
CA ASN A 92 -37.90 -40.88 -36.00
C ASN A 92 -36.84 -40.54 -37.04
N ALA A 93 -37.07 -39.54 -37.89
CA ALA A 93 -36.10 -39.03 -38.83
C ALA A 93 -34.85 -38.56 -38.14
N LYS A 94 -33.72 -39.15 -38.47
CA LYS A 94 -32.41 -38.80 -37.86
C LYS A 94 -31.72 -37.79 -38.75
N ASN A 95 -31.24 -36.73 -38.14
CA ASN A 95 -30.37 -35.74 -38.82
C ASN A 95 -29.08 -35.62 -38.00
N ASP A 96 -27.92 -35.76 -38.63
CA ASP A 96 -26.59 -35.56 -38.10
C ASP A 96 -25.93 -34.44 -38.90
N ASN A 97 -25.61 -33.34 -38.22
CA ASN A 97 -24.94 -32.19 -38.83
C ASN A 97 -23.59 -31.98 -38.13
N MET A 98 -22.53 -31.99 -38.92
CA MET A 98 -21.17 -31.68 -38.48
C MET A 98 -20.67 -30.46 -39.23
N SER A 99 -20.16 -29.48 -38.49
CA SER A 99 -19.58 -28.26 -39.03
C SER A 99 -18.27 -27.94 -38.31
N TYR A 100 -17.23 -27.70 -39.03
CA TYR A 100 -15.95 -27.21 -38.50
C TYR A 100 -15.29 -26.26 -39.45
N GLY A 101 -14.52 -25.31 -38.90
CA GLY A 101 -13.88 -24.31 -39.73
C GLY A 101 -13.05 -23.29 -38.94
N VAL A 102 -12.44 -22.39 -39.72
CA VAL A 102 -11.68 -21.26 -39.19
C VAL A 102 -12.33 -19.98 -39.71
N ASN A 103 -12.66 -19.07 -38.77
CA ASN A 103 -13.36 -17.83 -39.09
C ASN A 103 -12.54 -16.64 -38.57
N LEU A 104 -12.42 -15.61 -39.39
CA LEU A 104 -11.83 -14.31 -39.08
C LEU A 104 -12.93 -13.28 -39.01
N ASN A 105 -12.92 -12.53 -37.89
CA ASN A 105 -13.80 -11.37 -37.66
C ASN A 105 -12.93 -10.15 -37.33
N TRP A 106 -13.10 -9.08 -38.10
CA TRP A 106 -12.35 -7.85 -37.87
C TRP A 106 -13.26 -6.62 -37.93
N THR A 107 -13.32 -5.88 -36.85
CA THR A 107 -13.99 -4.59 -36.86
C THR A 107 -13.02 -3.55 -37.40
N ILE A 108 -13.30 -3.02 -38.61
CA ILE A 108 -12.48 -2.01 -39.28
C ILE A 108 -12.84 -0.61 -38.79
N PHE A 109 -14.13 -0.38 -38.53
CA PHE A 109 -14.66 0.91 -38.09
C PHE A 109 -15.80 0.71 -37.09
N ASP A 110 -15.75 1.43 -35.97
CA ASP A 110 -16.76 1.43 -34.91
C ASP A 110 -17.13 2.86 -34.46
N GLY A 111 -17.12 3.82 -35.39
CA GLY A 111 -17.35 5.22 -35.06
C GLY A 111 -16.19 5.89 -34.31
N LEU A 112 -14.97 5.42 -34.48
CA LEU A 112 -13.76 5.81 -33.74
C LEU A 112 -13.76 5.42 -32.26
N GLY A 113 -14.68 4.56 -31.83
CA GLY A 113 -14.78 4.05 -30.46
C GLY A 113 -13.54 3.30 -30.00
N MET A 114 -12.93 2.51 -30.92
CA MET A 114 -11.69 1.77 -30.64
C MET A 114 -10.51 2.69 -30.28
N PHE A 115 -10.41 3.88 -30.89
CA PHE A 115 -9.37 4.86 -30.55
C PHE A 115 -9.64 5.49 -29.19
N ALA A 116 -10.89 5.90 -28.91
CA ALA A 116 -11.28 6.44 -27.60
C ALA A 116 -11.05 5.40 -26.48
N ARG A 117 -11.33 4.12 -26.76
CA ARG A 117 -11.09 3.00 -25.82
C ARG A 117 -9.61 2.81 -25.55
N ARG A 118 -8.75 2.85 -26.59
CA ARG A 118 -7.29 2.79 -26.43
C ARG A 118 -6.77 3.96 -25.60
N ASP A 119 -7.24 5.20 -25.88
CA ASP A 119 -6.83 6.36 -25.11
C ASP A 119 -7.29 6.24 -23.66
N ARG A 120 -8.49 5.69 -23.40
CA ARG A 120 -8.96 5.40 -22.07
C ARG A 120 -8.06 4.41 -21.31
N PHE A 121 -7.60 3.33 -21.98
CA PHE A 121 -6.67 2.38 -21.35
C PHE A 121 -5.32 3.03 -21.03
N LYS A 122 -4.85 3.96 -21.85
CA LYS A 122 -3.64 4.74 -21.53
C LYS A 122 -3.83 5.65 -20.31
N GLU A 123 -5.02 6.24 -20.12
CA GLU A 123 -5.29 7.01 -18.90
C GLU A 123 -5.44 6.09 -17.67
N ILE A 124 -5.96 4.87 -17.82
CA ILE A 124 -5.97 3.86 -16.74
C ILE A 124 -4.54 3.45 -16.37
N GLN A 125 -3.64 3.25 -17.33
CA GLN A 125 -2.22 3.05 -17.05
C GLN A 125 -1.62 4.22 -16.24
N ARG A 126 -1.92 5.47 -16.59
CA ARG A 126 -1.48 6.65 -15.83
C ARG A 126 -2.06 6.67 -14.41
N GLN A 127 -3.28 6.18 -14.24
CA GLN A 127 -3.86 5.98 -12.93
C GLN A 127 -3.02 5.00 -12.10
N GLY A 128 -2.65 3.84 -12.66
CA GLY A 128 -1.76 2.88 -12.01
C GLY A 128 -0.40 3.47 -11.64
N GLU A 129 0.19 4.31 -12.51
CA GLU A 129 1.44 5.05 -12.20
C GLU A 129 1.28 6.02 -11.00
N ALA A 130 0.13 6.70 -10.90
CA ALA A 130 -0.17 7.58 -9.78
C ALA A 130 -0.45 6.80 -8.48
N GLU A 131 -1.07 5.63 -8.58
CA GLU A 131 -1.29 4.70 -7.46
C GLU A 131 0.03 4.13 -6.92
N ILE A 132 0.98 3.76 -7.80
CA ILE A 132 2.34 3.37 -7.38
C ILE A 132 2.98 4.52 -6.59
N ARG A 133 2.89 5.76 -7.09
CA ARG A 133 3.47 6.92 -6.40
C ARG A 133 2.83 7.13 -5.03
N TYR A 134 1.51 7.02 -4.92
CA TYR A 134 0.79 7.10 -3.67
C TYR A 134 1.27 6.04 -2.67
N GLU A 135 1.35 4.78 -3.12
CA GLU A 135 1.77 3.67 -2.27
C GLU A 135 3.22 3.82 -1.81
N VAL A 136 4.13 4.23 -2.70
CA VAL A 136 5.54 4.50 -2.35
C VAL A 136 5.62 5.55 -1.24
N ILE A 137 4.97 6.70 -1.39
CA ILE A 137 5.01 7.78 -0.40
C ILE A 137 4.45 7.31 0.93
N THR A 138 3.32 6.60 0.93
CA THR A 138 2.68 6.09 2.16
C THR A 138 3.56 5.06 2.88
N GLN A 139 4.15 4.11 2.15
CA GLN A 139 5.02 3.08 2.76
C GLN A 139 6.32 3.69 3.30
N LEU A 140 6.93 4.63 2.59
CA LEU A 140 8.12 5.32 3.08
C LEU A 140 7.81 6.17 4.34
N SER A 141 6.68 6.87 4.37
CA SER A 141 6.24 7.63 5.54
C SER A 141 6.05 6.73 6.77
N GLU A 142 5.45 5.54 6.60
CA GLU A 142 5.25 4.58 7.68
C GLU A 142 6.56 3.99 8.19
N VAL A 143 7.50 3.68 7.28
CA VAL A 143 8.86 3.23 7.64
C VAL A 143 9.60 4.31 8.44
N MET A 144 9.53 5.57 8.01
CA MET A 144 10.18 6.68 8.72
C MET A 144 9.56 6.88 10.11
N ALA A 145 8.23 6.89 10.23
CA ALA A 145 7.55 7.02 11.51
C ALA A 145 7.95 5.88 12.46
N THR A 146 7.99 4.64 11.97
CA THR A 146 8.40 3.47 12.74
C THR A 146 9.89 3.51 13.13
N TYR A 147 10.75 3.96 12.23
CA TYR A 147 12.18 4.14 12.50
C TYR A 147 12.41 5.17 13.63
N TYR A 148 11.77 6.33 13.56
CA TYR A 148 11.89 7.35 14.61
C TYR A 148 11.23 6.93 15.93
N ASN A 149 10.21 6.07 15.88
CA ASN A 149 9.68 5.43 17.08
C ASN A 149 10.75 4.54 17.75
N LEU A 150 11.53 3.77 16.98
CA LEU A 150 12.66 3.01 17.54
C LEU A 150 13.72 3.92 18.15
N VAL A 151 14.04 5.05 17.53
CA VAL A 151 14.98 6.04 18.08
C VAL A 151 14.47 6.57 19.42
N GLN A 152 13.22 6.96 19.50
CA GLN A 152 12.57 7.39 20.76
C GLN A 152 12.64 6.29 21.83
N GLN A 153 12.25 5.06 21.49
CA GLN A 153 12.24 3.93 22.42
C GLN A 153 13.65 3.58 22.92
N LYS A 154 14.66 3.64 22.06
CA LYS A 154 16.07 3.43 22.42
C LYS A 154 16.52 4.46 23.48
N ARG A 155 16.21 5.74 23.25
CA ARG A 155 16.52 6.80 24.23
C ARG A 155 15.85 6.56 25.56
N LEU A 156 14.59 6.14 25.53
CA LEU A 156 13.84 5.82 26.75
C LEU A 156 14.41 4.61 27.50
N ILE A 157 14.86 3.55 26.78
CA ILE A 157 15.54 2.39 27.37
C ILE A 157 16.82 2.83 28.08
N ASN A 158 17.69 3.61 27.42
CA ASN A 158 18.95 4.11 28.00
C ASN A 158 18.69 4.92 29.28
N ALA A 159 17.63 5.67 29.28
CA ALA A 159 17.22 6.48 30.41
C ALA A 159 16.67 5.65 31.57
N LEU A 160 15.86 4.63 31.29
CA LEU A 160 15.37 3.69 32.32
C LEU A 160 16.52 2.86 32.92
N ASP A 161 17.52 2.48 32.14
CA ASP A 161 18.72 1.78 32.61
C ASP A 161 19.51 2.65 33.59
N THR A 162 19.70 3.93 33.26
CA THR A 162 20.31 4.92 34.16
C THR A 162 19.51 5.04 35.46
N THR A 163 18.17 5.03 35.37
CA THR A 163 17.27 5.11 36.53
C THR A 163 17.39 3.89 37.44
N ILE A 164 17.52 2.68 36.86
CA ILE A 164 17.72 1.43 37.62
C ILE A 164 19.06 1.51 38.38
N THR A 165 20.11 2.02 37.77
CA THR A 165 21.39 2.23 38.46
C THR A 165 21.23 3.11 39.69
N LEU A 166 20.44 4.19 39.61
CA LEU A 166 20.13 5.07 40.73
C LEU A 166 19.29 4.37 41.80
N SER A 167 18.28 3.59 41.41
CA SER A 167 17.43 2.83 42.35
C SER A 167 18.25 1.73 43.05
N GLN A 168 19.19 1.09 42.39
CA GLN A 168 20.12 0.14 43.00
C GLN A 168 21.01 0.80 44.03
N TYR A 169 21.55 2.00 43.73
CA TYR A 169 22.31 2.81 44.70
C TYR A 169 21.49 3.15 45.93
N ARG A 170 20.20 3.52 45.79
CA ARG A 170 19.27 3.78 46.90
C ARG A 170 19.07 2.56 47.77
N VAL A 171 18.90 1.36 47.20
CA VAL A 171 18.79 0.10 47.96
C VAL A 171 20.05 -0.12 48.82
N THR A 172 21.24 -0.04 48.18
CA THR A 172 22.51 -0.20 48.88
C THR A 172 22.68 0.78 50.04
N LEU A 173 22.31 2.05 49.82
CA LEU A 173 22.39 3.07 50.86
C LEU A 173 21.40 2.80 52.03
N ALA A 174 20.18 2.35 51.71
CA ALA A 174 19.19 1.99 52.71
C ALA A 174 19.62 0.77 53.55
N GLU A 175 20.26 -0.25 52.90
CA GLU A 175 20.86 -1.39 53.60
C GLU A 175 21.94 -0.96 54.56
N ASN A 176 22.89 -0.15 54.12
CA ASN A 176 24.00 0.35 54.96
C ASN A 176 23.46 1.16 56.14
N ARG A 177 22.47 2.05 55.93
CA ARG A 177 21.85 2.85 57.01
C ARG A 177 21.12 1.96 58.03
N LEU A 178 20.45 0.89 57.59
CA LEU A 178 19.81 -0.06 58.51
C LEU A 178 20.85 -0.81 59.32
N GLN A 179 21.96 -1.27 58.72
CA GLN A 179 23.03 -1.99 59.44
C GLN A 179 23.67 -1.15 60.56
N ILE A 180 23.86 0.14 60.32
CA ILE A 180 24.46 1.04 61.32
C ILE A 180 23.42 1.67 62.27
N GLY A 181 22.15 1.19 62.22
CA GLY A 181 21.08 1.67 63.09
C GLY A 181 20.55 3.07 62.78
N LYS A 182 20.87 3.66 61.61
CA LYS A 182 20.43 5.00 61.16
C LYS A 182 19.30 4.99 60.14
N GLY A 183 18.78 3.81 59.79
CA GLY A 183 17.69 3.64 58.82
C GLY A 183 16.62 2.68 59.30
N SER A 184 15.42 2.73 58.71
CA SER A 184 14.32 1.85 59.03
C SER A 184 14.27 0.66 58.04
N LYS A 185 13.74 -0.48 58.52
CA LYS A 185 13.45 -1.63 57.64
C LYS A 185 12.41 -1.27 56.58
N LEU A 186 11.50 -0.33 56.89
CA LEU A 186 10.49 0.17 55.95
C LEU A 186 11.14 0.88 54.75
N ASP A 187 12.15 1.74 54.98
CA ASP A 187 12.88 2.45 53.96
C ASP A 187 13.57 1.48 52.97
N LEU A 188 14.19 0.41 53.51
CA LEU A 188 14.81 -0.62 52.71
C LEU A 188 13.78 -1.38 51.85
N LEU A 189 12.64 -1.76 52.45
CA LEU A 189 11.58 -2.46 51.70
C LEU A 189 11.00 -1.58 50.59
N ASN A 190 10.74 -0.31 50.84
CA ASN A 190 10.28 0.64 49.85
C ASN A 190 11.28 0.81 48.72
N ALA A 191 12.58 0.95 49.00
CA ALA A 191 13.62 1.05 47.99
C ALA A 191 13.69 -0.21 47.10
N LYS A 192 13.51 -1.41 47.67
CA LYS A 192 13.45 -2.67 46.90
C LYS A 192 12.20 -2.75 46.02
N VAL A 193 11.02 -2.31 46.50
CA VAL A 193 9.80 -2.24 45.69
C VAL A 193 9.96 -1.27 44.53
N ASP A 194 10.56 -0.09 44.79
CA ASP A 194 10.85 0.90 43.77
C ASP A 194 11.77 0.33 42.65
N LEU A 195 12.87 -0.34 43.06
CA LEU A 195 13.79 -0.98 42.12
C LEU A 195 13.09 -2.04 41.23
N ASN A 196 12.26 -2.90 41.84
CA ASN A 196 11.51 -3.91 41.12
C ASN A 196 10.52 -3.27 40.10
N THR A 197 9.91 -2.14 40.49
CA THR A 197 9.01 -1.38 39.61
C THR A 197 9.78 -0.82 38.41
N ASP A 198 10.95 -0.23 38.64
CA ASP A 198 11.79 0.34 37.60
C ASP A 198 12.29 -0.75 36.63
N GLN A 199 12.68 -1.93 37.16
CA GLN A 199 13.04 -3.10 36.37
C GLN A 199 11.86 -3.61 35.52
N THR A 200 10.65 -3.65 36.06
CA THR A 200 9.44 -4.02 35.35
C THR A 200 9.17 -3.08 34.18
N ASN A 201 9.33 -1.77 34.39
CA ASN A 201 9.15 -0.76 33.35
C ASN A 201 10.18 -0.93 32.22
N LEU A 202 11.45 -1.21 32.56
CA LEU A 202 12.49 -1.50 31.57
C LEU A 202 12.14 -2.76 30.73
N LEU A 203 11.69 -3.85 31.39
CA LEU A 203 11.34 -5.09 30.68
C LEU A 203 10.19 -4.86 29.67
N ARG A 204 9.16 -4.10 30.06
CA ARG A 204 8.06 -3.73 29.15
C ARG A 204 8.55 -2.88 27.98
N GLN A 205 9.46 -1.93 28.23
CA GLN A 205 9.99 -1.08 27.20
C GLN A 205 10.88 -1.87 26.21
N LEU A 206 11.68 -2.83 26.71
CA LEU A 206 12.47 -3.75 25.89
C LEU A 206 11.59 -4.65 25.00
N GLU A 207 10.46 -5.11 25.55
CA GLU A 207 9.47 -5.87 24.75
C GLU A 207 8.90 -5.00 23.64
N SER A 208 8.42 -3.79 23.96
CA SER A 208 7.89 -2.83 22.96
C SER A 208 8.90 -2.55 21.86
N PHE A 209 10.17 -2.33 22.21
CA PHE A 209 11.26 -2.09 21.28
C PHE A 209 11.49 -3.29 20.32
N LYS A 210 11.48 -4.51 20.86
CA LYS A 210 11.59 -5.73 20.03
C LYS A 210 10.40 -5.88 19.08
N ASN A 211 9.18 -5.62 19.55
CA ASN A 211 7.98 -5.69 18.73
C ASN A 211 8.01 -4.64 17.60
N THR A 212 8.45 -3.42 17.88
CA THR A 212 8.60 -2.37 16.87
C THR A 212 9.71 -2.73 15.86
N LYS A 213 10.82 -3.38 16.28
CA LYS A 213 11.82 -3.92 15.34
C LYS A 213 11.22 -4.96 14.39
N THR A 214 10.43 -5.89 14.92
CA THR A 214 9.74 -6.90 14.10
C THR A 214 8.79 -6.23 13.11
N TYR A 215 8.05 -5.20 13.53
CA TYR A 215 7.17 -4.44 12.65
C TYR A 215 7.95 -3.69 11.57
N LEU A 216 9.08 -3.06 11.89
CA LEU A 216 9.92 -2.41 10.89
C LEU A 216 10.50 -3.44 9.87
N ASN A 217 10.92 -4.63 10.35
CA ASN A 217 11.34 -5.71 9.45
C ASN A 217 10.20 -6.14 8.51
N GLN A 218 8.96 -6.20 9.00
CA GLN A 218 7.77 -6.49 8.20
C GLN A 218 7.54 -5.43 7.11
N LEU A 219 7.61 -4.15 7.45
CA LEU A 219 7.46 -3.05 6.50
C LEU A 219 8.52 -3.08 5.39
N MET A 220 9.76 -3.43 5.77
CA MET A 220 10.88 -3.61 4.83
C MET A 220 10.85 -4.95 4.08
N THR A 221 9.94 -5.86 4.43
CA THR A 221 9.84 -7.21 3.84
C THR A 221 11.18 -7.94 3.89
N ARG A 222 11.77 -8.03 5.09
CA ARG A 222 12.97 -8.81 5.37
C ARG A 222 12.72 -9.83 6.47
N ASP A 223 13.68 -10.69 6.78
CA ASP A 223 13.55 -11.66 7.86
C ASP A 223 13.13 -10.98 9.18
N LEU A 224 11.99 -11.39 9.73
CA LEU A 224 11.39 -10.80 10.94
C LEU A 224 12.25 -10.97 12.18
N SER A 225 13.16 -11.95 12.20
CA SER A 225 14.05 -12.25 13.31
C SER A 225 15.35 -11.44 13.30
N LEU A 226 15.63 -10.68 12.23
CA LEU A 226 16.83 -9.85 12.13
C LEU A 226 16.88 -8.83 13.26
N ASN A 227 17.97 -8.89 14.01
CA ASN A 227 18.25 -7.90 15.04
C ASN A 227 19.20 -6.83 14.51
N PHE A 228 18.88 -5.58 14.75
CA PHE A 228 19.63 -4.41 14.31
C PHE A 228 19.56 -3.32 15.38
N ASP A 229 20.37 -2.31 15.29
CA ASP A 229 20.27 -1.08 16.08
C ASP A 229 19.97 0.10 15.13
N VAL A 230 19.50 1.21 15.68
CA VAL A 230 19.19 2.44 14.93
C VAL A 230 20.12 3.57 15.36
N GLU A 231 20.35 4.53 14.47
CA GLU A 231 21.05 5.75 14.82
C GLU A 231 20.24 6.57 15.84
N ASP A 232 20.94 7.32 16.70
CA ASP A 232 20.31 8.14 17.74
C ASP A 232 20.15 9.60 17.31
N GLU A 233 19.90 9.85 16.03
CA GLU A 233 19.75 11.20 15.50
C GLU A 233 18.29 11.44 15.05
N MET A 234 17.68 12.54 15.50
CA MET A 234 16.38 13.00 15.09
C MET A 234 16.43 14.50 14.81
N LYS A 235 16.57 14.87 13.53
CA LYS A 235 16.56 16.27 13.09
C LYS A 235 15.16 16.66 12.68
N LEU A 236 14.67 17.78 13.19
CA LEU A 236 13.39 18.40 12.81
C LEU A 236 13.65 19.48 11.76
N ASP A 237 12.84 19.49 10.71
CA ASP A 237 12.80 20.57 9.74
C ASP A 237 11.86 21.65 10.28
N THR A 238 12.38 22.80 10.67
CA THR A 238 11.60 23.88 11.30
C THR A 238 11.15 24.98 10.30
N ASP A 239 11.50 24.83 9.02
CA ASP A 239 11.30 25.89 8.02
C ASP A 239 10.06 25.69 7.13
N LEU A 240 9.20 24.72 7.44
CA LEU A 240 7.99 24.44 6.68
C LEU A 240 7.02 25.62 6.75
N LYS A 241 6.50 26.05 5.59
CA LYS A 241 5.56 27.16 5.45
C LYS A 241 4.23 26.70 4.86
N LEU A 242 3.13 27.01 5.53
CA LEU A 242 1.78 26.57 5.14
C LEU A 242 1.44 26.90 3.68
N GLY A 243 1.77 28.10 3.20
CA GLY A 243 1.46 28.53 1.83
C GLY A 243 2.12 27.63 0.79
N ASN A 244 3.41 27.33 0.96
CA ASN A 244 4.17 26.46 0.06
C ASN A 244 3.63 25.03 0.09
N LEU A 245 3.31 24.51 1.28
CA LEU A 245 2.77 23.14 1.44
C LEU A 245 1.43 22.97 0.70
N ILE A 246 0.53 23.97 0.77
CA ILE A 246 -0.74 23.93 0.05
C ILE A 246 -0.49 23.96 -1.47
N GLU A 247 0.41 24.79 -1.94
CA GLU A 247 0.72 24.89 -3.38
C GLU A 247 1.33 23.60 -3.90
N ILE A 248 2.29 23.02 -3.19
CA ILE A 248 2.92 21.74 -3.55
C ILE A 248 1.87 20.61 -3.53
N ALA A 249 1.02 20.55 -2.50
CA ALA A 249 -0.04 19.56 -2.40
C ALA A 249 -1.03 19.65 -3.57
N ASP A 250 -1.46 20.87 -3.96
CA ASP A 250 -2.36 21.07 -5.10
C ASP A 250 -1.78 20.57 -6.43
N GLN A 251 -0.45 20.62 -6.58
CA GLN A 251 0.25 20.21 -7.80
C GLN A 251 0.72 18.75 -7.79
N GLN A 252 1.17 18.24 -6.66
CA GLN A 252 1.91 16.99 -6.60
C GLN A 252 1.21 15.87 -5.82
N ASN A 253 0.17 16.17 -5.03
CA ASN A 253 -0.53 15.15 -4.25
C ASN A 253 -1.10 14.04 -5.17
N PRO A 254 -0.74 12.76 -4.97
CA PRO A 254 -1.16 11.67 -5.84
C PRO A 254 -2.68 11.48 -5.89
N GLN A 255 -3.40 11.71 -4.80
CA GLN A 255 -4.86 11.56 -4.75
C GLN A 255 -5.58 12.63 -5.57
N ILE A 256 -5.05 13.87 -5.62
CA ILE A 256 -5.57 14.92 -6.52
C ILE A 256 -5.29 14.52 -7.98
N GLN A 257 -4.09 14.00 -8.28
CA GLN A 257 -3.76 13.51 -9.62
C GLN A 257 -4.67 12.36 -10.06
N LEU A 258 -4.94 11.41 -9.18
CA LEU A 258 -5.89 10.32 -9.42
C LEU A 258 -7.30 10.85 -9.76
N ALA A 259 -7.79 11.85 -9.02
CA ALA A 259 -9.10 12.46 -9.31
C ALA A 259 -9.12 13.14 -10.70
N ILE A 260 -8.04 13.81 -11.10
CA ILE A 260 -7.89 14.43 -12.43
C ILE A 260 -7.88 13.38 -13.53
N ILE A 261 -7.14 12.28 -13.35
CA ILE A 261 -7.08 11.18 -14.31
C ILE A 261 -8.45 10.51 -14.45
N ASN A 262 -9.17 10.29 -13.33
CA ASN A 262 -10.52 9.73 -13.33
C ASN A 262 -11.50 10.61 -14.13
N ASN A 263 -11.39 11.93 -14.05
CA ASN A 263 -12.18 12.83 -14.90
C ASN A 263 -11.85 12.61 -16.39
N ARG A 264 -10.57 12.46 -16.73
CA ARG A 264 -10.16 12.20 -18.10
C ARG A 264 -10.68 10.85 -18.64
N VAL A 265 -10.68 9.82 -17.80
CA VAL A 265 -11.28 8.51 -18.11
C VAL A 265 -12.78 8.66 -18.39
N ALA A 266 -13.50 9.47 -17.60
CA ALA A 266 -14.93 9.74 -17.81
C ALA A 266 -15.19 10.48 -19.15
N GLU A 267 -14.33 11.46 -19.51
CA GLU A 267 -14.41 12.15 -20.81
C GLU A 267 -14.21 11.18 -21.99
N LEU A 268 -13.24 10.28 -21.89
CA LEU A 268 -12.97 9.28 -22.92
C LEU A 268 -14.08 8.23 -22.99
N ASN A 269 -14.71 7.90 -21.85
CA ASN A 269 -15.89 7.06 -21.83
C ASN A 269 -17.06 7.71 -22.60
N LEU A 270 -17.29 9.02 -22.44
CA LEU A 270 -18.29 9.74 -23.24
C LEU A 270 -17.97 9.66 -24.74
N LYS A 271 -16.69 9.74 -25.14
CA LYS A 271 -16.31 9.57 -26.55
C LYS A 271 -16.65 8.17 -27.06
N THR A 272 -16.40 7.13 -26.27
CA THR A 272 -16.75 5.74 -26.58
C THR A 272 -18.26 5.58 -26.74
N VAL A 273 -19.06 6.16 -25.83
CA VAL A 273 -20.53 6.15 -25.89
C VAL A 273 -21.03 6.87 -27.14
N LYS A 274 -20.45 8.03 -27.49
CA LYS A 274 -20.81 8.78 -28.70
C LYS A 274 -20.48 8.01 -29.97
N ALA A 275 -19.43 7.17 -29.99
CA ALA A 275 -19.05 6.35 -31.13
C ALA A 275 -20.16 5.37 -31.55
N GLU A 276 -21.03 4.97 -30.61
CA GLU A 276 -22.16 4.06 -30.89
C GLU A 276 -23.25 4.69 -31.80
N ARG A 277 -23.18 6.01 -32.07
CA ARG A 277 -24.02 6.70 -33.06
C ARG A 277 -23.62 6.40 -34.51
N TYR A 278 -22.41 5.91 -34.71
CA TYR A 278 -21.89 5.67 -36.05
C TYR A 278 -22.05 4.21 -36.44
N PRO A 279 -22.07 3.89 -37.76
CA PRO A 279 -22.12 2.51 -38.18
C PRO A 279 -20.86 1.74 -37.73
N LYS A 280 -21.06 0.44 -37.42
CA LYS A 280 -19.96 -0.50 -37.23
C LYS A 280 -19.74 -1.24 -38.55
N ILE A 281 -18.50 -1.22 -39.06
CA ILE A 281 -18.10 -1.89 -40.27
C ILE A 281 -17.15 -3.02 -39.90
N GLY A 282 -17.48 -4.24 -40.31
CA GLY A 282 -16.67 -5.43 -40.07
C GLY A 282 -16.32 -6.14 -41.34
N LEU A 283 -15.15 -6.75 -41.36
CA LEU A 283 -14.71 -7.74 -42.33
C LEU A 283 -14.85 -9.12 -41.70
N ASN A 284 -15.50 -10.03 -42.40
CA ASN A 284 -15.61 -11.42 -41.99
C ASN A 284 -15.12 -12.32 -43.12
N SER A 285 -14.34 -13.33 -42.77
CA SER A 285 -13.87 -14.36 -43.69
C SER A 285 -13.79 -15.70 -42.98
N GLY A 286 -14.07 -16.79 -43.67
CA GLY A 286 -13.96 -18.10 -43.06
C GLY A 286 -13.84 -19.21 -44.09
N TYR A 287 -13.16 -20.28 -43.73
CA TYR A 287 -13.13 -21.51 -44.47
C TYR A 287 -13.78 -22.59 -43.62
N ASN A 288 -14.95 -23.10 -44.11
CA ASN A 288 -15.79 -24.01 -43.36
C ASN A 288 -16.04 -25.30 -44.10
N TRP A 289 -16.09 -26.40 -43.36
CA TRP A 289 -16.51 -27.73 -43.81
C TRP A 289 -17.83 -28.05 -43.09
N ASN A 290 -18.84 -28.40 -43.90
CA ASN A 290 -20.15 -28.77 -43.36
C ASN A 290 -20.51 -30.14 -43.94
N GLU A 291 -20.88 -31.08 -43.09
CA GLU A 291 -21.37 -32.39 -43.47
C GLU A 291 -22.73 -32.62 -42.78
N SER A 292 -23.73 -32.97 -43.59
CA SER A 292 -25.08 -33.18 -43.10
C SER A 292 -25.57 -34.52 -43.63
N HIS A 293 -26.02 -35.38 -42.73
CA HIS A 293 -26.76 -36.61 -43.04
C HIS A 293 -28.20 -36.47 -42.58
N SER A 294 -29.13 -36.68 -43.49
CA SER A 294 -30.52 -36.53 -43.18
C SER A 294 -31.35 -37.67 -43.77
N SER A 295 -32.24 -38.27 -42.96
CA SER A 295 -33.22 -39.20 -43.45
C SER A 295 -34.44 -38.54 -44.11
N LEU A 296 -34.44 -37.21 -44.17
CA LEU A 296 -35.46 -36.37 -44.76
C LEU A 296 -34.92 -35.63 -45.98
N GLY A 297 -35.60 -35.68 -47.11
CA GLY A 297 -35.25 -34.86 -48.28
C GLY A 297 -34.74 -35.65 -49.47
N PHE A 298 -34.33 -34.90 -50.50
CA PHE A 298 -33.87 -35.43 -51.81
C PHE A 298 -32.48 -36.03 -51.72
N SER A 299 -31.64 -35.59 -50.76
CA SER A 299 -30.28 -36.02 -50.53
C SER A 299 -30.13 -36.54 -49.11
N THR A 300 -29.57 -37.75 -48.98
CA THR A 300 -29.26 -38.37 -47.68
C THR A 300 -27.97 -37.88 -47.08
N GLU A 301 -27.08 -37.30 -47.92
CA GLU A 301 -25.78 -36.74 -47.54
C GLU A 301 -25.52 -35.45 -48.29
N ASN A 302 -25.03 -34.45 -47.60
CA ASN A 302 -24.57 -33.20 -48.19
C ASN A 302 -23.25 -32.79 -47.56
N LYS A 303 -22.20 -32.62 -48.40
CA LYS A 303 -20.86 -32.19 -47.97
C LYS A 303 -20.47 -30.93 -48.71
N ASN A 304 -20.31 -29.85 -47.97
CA ASN A 304 -19.91 -28.54 -48.48
C ASN A 304 -18.64 -28.08 -47.82
N ARG A 305 -17.73 -27.54 -48.60
CA ARG A 305 -16.53 -26.87 -48.10
C ARG A 305 -16.24 -25.64 -48.94
N GLY A 306 -15.78 -24.58 -48.33
CA GLY A 306 -15.44 -23.41 -49.11
C GLY A 306 -15.03 -22.19 -48.29
N LEU A 307 -14.48 -21.22 -48.99
CA LEU A 307 -14.14 -19.90 -48.46
C LEU A 307 -15.37 -19.00 -48.56
N THR A 308 -15.72 -18.37 -47.45
CA THR A 308 -16.67 -17.27 -47.41
C THR A 308 -15.94 -15.99 -47.01
N TYR A 309 -16.26 -14.87 -47.61
CA TYR A 309 -15.73 -13.57 -47.26
C TYR A 309 -16.82 -12.52 -47.48
N GLY A 310 -16.78 -11.48 -46.65
CA GLY A 310 -17.80 -10.44 -46.73
C GLY A 310 -17.45 -9.21 -45.89
N VAL A 311 -18.13 -8.13 -46.19
CA VAL A 311 -18.14 -6.90 -45.38
C VAL A 311 -19.51 -6.77 -44.79
N SER A 312 -19.58 -6.53 -43.50
CA SER A 312 -20.82 -6.25 -42.79
C SER A 312 -20.83 -4.81 -42.30
N ALA A 313 -21.97 -4.14 -42.42
CA ALA A 313 -22.20 -2.81 -41.83
C ALA A 313 -23.48 -2.88 -41.02
N SER A 314 -23.41 -2.48 -39.76
CA SER A 314 -24.56 -2.40 -38.88
C SER A 314 -24.70 -0.98 -38.30
N PHE A 315 -25.91 -0.46 -38.28
CA PHE A 315 -26.23 0.88 -37.80
C PHE A 315 -27.58 0.87 -37.10
N ASN A 316 -27.61 1.41 -35.88
CA ASN A 316 -28.82 1.55 -35.10
C ASN A 316 -29.58 2.81 -35.52
N ILE A 317 -30.64 2.65 -36.29
CA ILE A 317 -31.48 3.79 -36.74
C ILE A 317 -32.29 4.34 -35.58
N PHE A 318 -32.88 3.46 -34.77
CA PHE A 318 -33.66 3.82 -33.60
C PHE A 318 -33.56 2.73 -32.54
N ASN A 319 -33.24 3.13 -31.32
CA ASN A 319 -33.10 2.23 -30.18
C ASN A 319 -33.89 2.69 -28.94
N GLY A 320 -35.04 3.33 -29.14
CA GLY A 320 -35.85 3.82 -28.02
C GLY A 320 -35.20 4.93 -27.21
N PHE A 321 -34.46 5.84 -27.82
CA PHE A 321 -33.68 6.92 -27.19
C PHE A 321 -32.61 6.45 -26.19
N LEU A 322 -32.26 5.17 -26.16
CA LEU A 322 -31.23 4.62 -25.27
C LEU A 322 -29.88 5.33 -25.47
N GLN A 323 -29.48 5.59 -26.71
CA GLN A 323 -28.27 6.33 -27.02
C GLN A 323 -28.25 7.71 -26.39
N ASN A 324 -29.33 8.48 -26.52
CA ASN A 324 -29.44 9.82 -25.93
C ASN A 324 -29.39 9.79 -24.39
N ARG A 325 -29.99 8.74 -23.78
CA ARG A 325 -29.93 8.50 -22.35
C ARG A 325 -28.47 8.18 -21.91
N ASN A 326 -27.78 7.28 -22.59
CA ASN A 326 -26.43 6.87 -22.26
C ASN A 326 -25.45 8.05 -22.34
N GLU A 327 -25.58 8.91 -23.37
CA GLU A 327 -24.78 10.11 -23.47
C GLU A 327 -25.05 11.11 -22.33
N ARG A 328 -26.33 11.27 -21.91
CA ARG A 328 -26.65 12.13 -20.75
C ARG A 328 -26.06 11.55 -19.46
N ILE A 329 -26.12 10.24 -19.28
CA ILE A 329 -25.50 9.56 -18.13
C ILE A 329 -23.99 9.82 -18.13
N ALA A 330 -23.31 9.62 -19.25
CA ALA A 330 -21.87 9.86 -19.35
C ALA A 330 -21.49 11.33 -19.09
N LYS A 331 -22.31 12.31 -19.52
CA LYS A 331 -22.12 13.72 -19.18
C LYS A 331 -22.27 13.99 -17.68
N PHE A 332 -23.24 13.35 -17.01
CA PHE A 332 -23.39 13.46 -15.56
C PHE A 332 -22.21 12.82 -14.83
N GLN A 333 -21.65 11.71 -15.33
CA GLN A 333 -20.45 11.10 -14.78
C GLN A 333 -19.22 12.03 -14.84
N ILE A 334 -19.03 12.76 -15.95
CA ILE A 334 -18.00 13.81 -16.05
C ILE A 334 -18.24 14.89 -15.00
N LYS A 335 -19.50 15.38 -14.88
CA LYS A 335 -19.83 16.38 -13.87
C LYS A 335 -19.57 15.92 -12.43
N SER A 336 -19.86 14.64 -12.16
CA SER A 336 -19.53 14.03 -10.86
C SER A 336 -18.03 13.98 -10.63
N ALA A 337 -17.22 13.60 -11.63
CA ALA A 337 -15.76 13.59 -11.54
C ALA A 337 -15.16 14.99 -11.32
N GLU A 338 -15.71 16.03 -11.99
CA GLU A 338 -15.32 17.44 -11.74
C GLU A 338 -15.59 17.88 -10.30
N ILE A 339 -16.72 17.44 -9.72
CA ILE A 339 -17.07 17.73 -8.32
C ILE A 339 -16.11 16.98 -7.39
N GLN A 340 -15.78 15.73 -7.69
CA GLN A 340 -14.81 14.92 -6.93
C GLN A 340 -13.42 15.57 -6.89
N ILE A 341 -12.95 16.17 -8.01
CA ILE A 341 -11.68 16.91 -8.02
C ILE A 341 -11.73 18.07 -7.02
N LYS A 342 -12.83 18.86 -7.03
CA LYS A 342 -13.00 19.98 -6.10
C LYS A 342 -13.05 19.52 -4.65
N GLN A 343 -13.79 18.44 -4.38
CA GLN A 343 -13.87 17.85 -3.06
C GLN A 343 -12.48 17.38 -2.59
N GLN A 344 -11.77 16.61 -3.42
CA GLN A 344 -10.44 16.09 -3.06
C GLN A 344 -9.44 17.22 -2.76
N LYS A 345 -9.45 18.29 -3.57
CA LYS A 345 -8.62 19.46 -3.28
C LYS A 345 -8.96 20.13 -1.96
N GLN A 346 -10.25 20.29 -1.67
CA GLN A 346 -10.70 20.87 -0.40
C GLN A 346 -10.29 19.98 0.79
N ASP A 347 -10.46 18.68 0.68
CA ASP A 347 -10.13 17.71 1.73
C ASP A 347 -8.62 17.70 2.02
N ILE A 348 -7.78 17.68 0.98
CA ILE A 348 -6.32 17.75 1.12
C ILE A 348 -5.88 19.08 1.74
N GLN A 349 -6.43 20.21 1.27
CA GLN A 349 -6.11 21.52 1.85
C GLN A 349 -6.52 21.62 3.33
N ALA A 350 -7.66 21.05 3.70
CA ALA A 350 -8.10 20.99 5.09
C ALA A 350 -7.15 20.12 5.95
N GLN A 351 -6.74 18.97 5.43
CA GLN A 351 -5.79 18.08 6.11
C GLN A 351 -4.42 18.75 6.28
N VAL A 352 -3.88 19.39 5.24
CA VAL A 352 -2.61 20.12 5.32
C VAL A 352 -2.68 21.22 6.38
N ARG A 353 -3.77 22.01 6.44
CA ARG A 353 -3.95 23.06 7.45
C ARG A 353 -4.00 22.48 8.87
N THR A 354 -4.76 21.41 9.07
CA THR A 354 -4.88 20.77 10.38
C THR A 354 -3.55 20.18 10.83
N LEU A 355 -2.87 19.44 9.96
CA LEU A 355 -1.56 18.86 10.28
C LEU A 355 -0.49 19.91 10.48
N PHE A 356 -0.52 21.01 9.74
CA PHE A 356 0.41 22.13 9.95
C PHE A 356 0.23 22.77 11.32
N GLN A 357 -1.01 22.95 11.79
CA GLN A 357 -1.28 23.41 13.15
C GLN A 357 -0.74 22.43 14.21
N THR A 358 -0.98 21.13 14.00
CA THR A 358 -0.44 20.07 14.89
C THR A 358 1.09 20.10 14.89
N TYR A 359 1.72 20.25 13.73
CA TYR A 359 3.17 20.32 13.59
C TYR A 359 3.78 21.50 14.35
N ILE A 360 3.23 22.72 14.22
CA ILE A 360 3.70 23.89 14.96
C ILE A 360 3.55 23.68 16.46
N THR A 361 2.38 23.20 16.90
CA THR A 361 2.13 22.91 18.32
C THR A 361 3.10 21.85 18.87
N ASN A 362 3.37 20.80 18.10
CA ASN A 362 4.30 19.74 18.53
C ASN A 362 5.74 20.25 18.63
N ILE A 363 6.18 21.16 17.75
CA ILE A 363 7.48 21.83 17.88
C ILE A 363 7.57 22.65 19.16
N GLU A 364 6.53 23.43 19.46
CA GLU A 364 6.48 24.22 20.70
C GLU A 364 6.48 23.31 21.93
N LEU A 365 5.67 22.25 21.92
CA LEU A 365 5.65 21.25 23.00
C LEU A 365 7.01 20.58 23.17
N ALA A 366 7.70 20.18 22.09
CA ALA A 366 9.03 19.58 22.17
C ALA A 366 10.05 20.53 22.81
N ASN A 367 9.96 21.82 22.53
CA ASN A 367 10.83 22.83 23.17
C ASN A 367 10.54 23.01 24.66
N VAL A 368 9.25 23.08 25.04
CA VAL A 368 8.84 23.22 26.46
C VAL A 368 9.20 21.96 27.24
N GLU A 369 8.92 20.78 26.72
CA GLU A 369 9.21 19.52 27.42
C GLU A 369 10.71 19.24 27.52
N ARG A 370 11.53 19.70 26.58
CA ARG A 370 12.99 19.66 26.71
C ARG A 370 13.48 20.52 27.86
N GLN A 371 12.93 21.75 28.03
CA GLN A 371 13.25 22.60 29.18
C GLN A 371 12.81 21.96 30.48
N ASN A 372 11.61 21.34 30.52
CA ASN A 372 11.11 20.62 31.71
C ASN A 372 12.03 19.43 32.05
N GLU A 373 12.54 18.70 31.07
CA GLU A 373 13.50 17.61 31.27
C GLU A 373 14.80 18.13 31.93
N GLU A 374 15.37 19.23 31.42
CA GLU A 374 16.58 19.84 31.95
C GLU A 374 16.38 20.28 33.41
N LEU A 375 15.27 20.97 33.71
CA LEU A 375 14.93 21.39 35.09
C LEU A 375 14.69 20.19 36.01
N ALA A 376 14.01 19.16 35.58
CA ALA A 376 13.75 17.96 36.37
C ALA A 376 15.05 17.18 36.63
N LYS A 377 16.00 17.15 35.66
CA LYS A 377 17.33 16.56 35.83
C LYS A 377 18.15 17.30 36.87
N GLU A 378 18.15 18.63 36.83
CA GLU A 378 18.84 19.46 37.83
C GLU A 378 18.25 19.26 39.20
N ASN A 379 16.91 19.28 39.33
CA ASN A 379 16.21 19.00 40.59
C ASN A 379 16.60 17.63 41.17
N LEU A 380 16.64 16.57 40.32
CA LEU A 380 17.07 15.25 40.76
C LEU A 380 18.52 15.25 41.26
N ASN A 381 19.44 15.93 40.56
CA ASN A 381 20.85 16.01 40.97
C ASN A 381 21.00 16.69 42.35
N ILE A 382 20.38 17.85 42.52
CA ILE A 382 20.39 18.58 43.82
C ILE A 382 19.78 17.71 44.93
N THR A 383 18.66 17.03 44.64
CA THR A 383 18.00 16.14 45.60
C THR A 383 18.89 14.97 45.97
N MET A 384 19.59 14.37 45.01
CA MET A 384 20.55 13.28 45.27
C MET A 384 21.73 13.74 46.17
N ASP A 385 22.26 14.94 45.95
CA ASP A 385 23.36 15.46 46.78
C ASP A 385 22.88 15.70 48.20
N LYS A 386 21.69 16.29 48.40
CA LYS A 386 21.07 16.45 49.74
C LYS A 386 20.80 15.10 50.42
N PHE A 387 20.43 14.09 49.67
CA PHE A 387 20.21 12.74 50.19
C PHE A 387 21.51 12.08 50.64
N ARG A 388 22.63 12.27 49.91
CA ARG A 388 23.95 11.75 50.29
C ARG A 388 24.40 12.28 51.65
N ILE A 389 24.21 13.56 51.91
CA ILE A 389 24.56 14.19 53.19
C ILE A 389 23.51 13.97 54.30
N GLY A 390 22.39 13.31 53.97
CA GLY A 390 21.37 12.89 54.94
C GLY A 390 20.37 13.96 55.38
N THR A 391 20.19 15.04 54.60
CA THR A 391 19.30 16.17 54.93
C THR A 391 17.87 15.99 54.41
N ILE A 392 17.60 14.97 53.58
CA ILE A 392 16.27 14.69 53.04
C ILE A 392 15.94 13.20 53.11
N THR A 393 14.66 12.88 52.91
CA THR A 393 14.11 11.53 53.00
C THR A 393 14.25 10.74 51.68
N THR A 394 14.13 9.41 51.78
CA THR A 394 14.08 8.52 50.59
C THR A 394 12.86 8.81 49.70
N LEU A 395 11.74 9.28 50.27
CA LEU A 395 10.52 9.63 49.55
C LEU A 395 10.74 10.85 48.65
N GLU A 396 11.44 11.89 49.13
CA GLU A 396 11.74 13.10 48.33
C GLU A 396 12.60 12.75 47.15
N VAL A 397 13.60 11.86 47.31
CA VAL A 397 14.43 11.36 46.20
C VAL A 397 13.57 10.59 45.17
N ARG A 398 12.67 9.71 45.65
CA ARG A 398 11.78 8.96 44.74
C ARG A 398 10.88 9.90 43.93
N THR A 399 10.35 10.93 44.59
CA THR A 399 9.51 11.92 43.91
C THR A 399 10.30 12.67 42.81
N ALA A 400 11.52 13.14 43.11
CA ALA A 400 12.37 13.80 42.15
C ALA A 400 12.78 12.86 40.96
N GLN A 401 13.06 11.59 41.28
CA GLN A 401 13.36 10.55 40.28
C GLN A 401 12.16 10.31 39.34
N LEU A 402 10.94 10.15 39.90
CA LEU A 402 9.73 9.95 39.08
C LEU A 402 9.43 11.18 38.22
N ASN A 403 9.60 12.39 38.77
CA ASN A 403 9.42 13.64 38.04
C ASN A 403 10.38 13.73 36.86
N TYR A 404 11.65 13.33 37.00
CA TYR A 404 12.63 13.31 35.93
C TYR A 404 12.27 12.27 34.87
N ILE A 405 11.93 11.02 35.24
CA ILE A 405 11.50 9.98 34.30
C ILE A 405 10.30 10.45 33.48
N ASN A 406 9.30 11.03 34.12
CA ASN A 406 8.10 11.53 33.47
C ASN A 406 8.40 12.69 32.51
N ALA A 407 9.22 13.66 32.93
CA ALA A 407 9.62 14.80 32.10
C ALA A 407 10.41 14.33 30.87
N MET A 408 11.34 13.42 31.05
CA MET A 408 12.13 12.82 29.97
C MET A 408 11.25 12.02 28.99
N THR A 409 10.32 11.21 29.48
CA THR A 409 9.37 10.47 28.64
C THR A 409 8.53 11.43 27.80
N ARG A 410 8.01 12.53 28.40
CA ARG A 410 7.26 13.55 27.65
C ARG A 410 8.14 14.26 26.62
N SER A 411 9.39 14.60 26.98
CA SER A 411 10.34 15.24 26.07
C SER A 411 10.61 14.37 24.81
N TYR A 412 10.91 13.09 25.00
CA TYR A 412 11.16 12.19 23.87
C TYR A 412 9.91 11.92 23.04
N THR A 413 8.74 11.83 23.70
CA THR A 413 7.45 11.68 22.99
C THR A 413 7.13 12.92 22.17
N ALA A 414 7.29 14.13 22.73
CA ALA A 414 7.02 15.37 22.02
C ALA A 414 7.95 15.58 20.81
N GLN A 415 9.25 15.19 20.93
CA GLN A 415 10.17 15.21 19.80
C GLN A 415 9.74 14.25 18.69
N TYR A 416 9.32 13.03 19.05
CA TYR A 416 8.81 12.04 18.11
C TYR A 416 7.51 12.54 17.43
N ASP A 417 6.56 13.07 18.19
CA ASP A 417 5.29 13.59 17.67
C ASP A 417 5.52 14.74 16.68
N ALA A 418 6.49 15.62 16.98
CA ALA A 418 6.89 16.69 16.06
C ALA A 418 7.46 16.11 14.76
N LYS A 419 8.31 15.07 14.84
CA LYS A 419 8.88 14.42 13.64
C LYS A 419 7.82 13.68 12.82
N VAL A 420 6.90 12.97 13.45
CA VAL A 420 5.79 12.31 12.75
C VAL A 420 4.89 13.33 12.06
N SER A 421 4.62 14.47 12.71
CA SER A 421 3.82 15.55 12.09
C SER A 421 4.51 16.11 10.84
N GLU A 422 5.84 16.28 10.86
CA GLU A 422 6.65 16.67 9.69
C GLU A 422 6.52 15.63 8.57
N ILE A 423 6.70 14.35 8.88
CA ILE A 423 6.61 13.25 7.93
C ILE A 423 5.22 13.21 7.28
N ARG A 424 4.15 13.32 8.08
CA ARG A 424 2.77 13.32 7.57
C ARG A 424 2.45 14.53 6.69
N LEU A 425 3.01 15.70 6.99
CA LEU A 425 2.91 16.88 6.13
C LEU A 425 3.56 16.65 4.77
N LYS A 426 4.79 16.11 4.75
CA LYS A 426 5.51 15.79 3.51
C LYS A 426 4.81 14.69 2.71
N GLU A 427 4.22 13.69 3.37
CA GLU A 427 3.37 12.68 2.73
C GLU A 427 2.19 13.32 1.99
N LEU A 428 1.46 14.25 2.64
CA LEU A 428 0.32 14.93 2.01
C LEU A 428 0.72 15.87 0.88
N THR A 429 1.91 16.45 0.90
CA THR A 429 2.40 17.26 -0.22
C THR A 429 2.80 16.41 -1.41
N GLY A 430 3.00 15.11 -1.23
CA GLY A 430 3.48 14.22 -2.28
C GLY A 430 4.98 14.37 -2.54
N GLU A 431 5.73 14.96 -1.60
CA GLU A 431 7.18 14.98 -1.65
C GLU A 431 7.74 13.58 -1.46
N THR A 432 8.64 13.18 -2.34
CA THR A 432 9.44 11.94 -2.19
C THR A 432 10.72 12.27 -1.43
N TYR A 433 11.03 11.48 -0.43
CA TYR A 433 12.21 11.60 0.42
C TYR A 433 13.48 11.10 -0.26
#